data_be3a1023e293f5b9fa7171ff90eaa7c6
#
_entry.id   be3a1023e293f5b9fa7171ff90eaa7c6
#
_cell.length_a   1.000
_cell.length_b   1.000
_cell.length_c   1.000
_cell.angle_alpha   90.00
_cell.angle_beta   90.00
_cell.angle_gamma   90.00
#
_symmetry.space_group_name_H-M   'P 1'
#
loop_
_entity.id
_entity.type
_entity.pdbx_description
1 polymer ?
#
loop_
_entity_poly.entity_id
_entity_poly.type
_entity_poly.pdbx_seq_one_letter_code
_entity_poly.pdbx_strand_id
1 'polypeptide(L)'
;EGHHVASGKLNRYVFQPCITEVPSQIYAVSKWMFSNLGKKVAVIYPDYAFGYDHRDYSMEAAKKNGGTIAAQIPIPPTETSFTRYFTKIPRDTDVIYHVMVGPGVLTFVREMGEHFGSRRPEIFGFIDSLEGVDINSPGLDFLDGTYFWEAMPRYADGYPTAAEKVYRDAVGVNVSGASKSDSKDVSTYSHMFGCWETMFAIREAVEQSGYRDKRDYPALIETMEGFTGFNEGIAHPQGPKVFNGKNHQCYGNQFISKVAGGKLNVVHRTSIEDGMYDSDVDYTKMSL
;
A
#
# COMPACT_ATOMS: atom_id res chain seq x y z
N GLU A 1 -1.42 -7.47 4.34
CA GLU A 1 -0.41 -7.00 3.38
C GLU A 1 1.02 -7.51 3.65
N GLY A 2 1.27 -8.28 4.69
CA GLY A 2 2.59 -8.87 4.92
C GLY A 2 3.00 -9.86 3.82
N HIS A 3 4.28 -10.21 3.77
CA HIS A 3 4.84 -11.16 2.83
C HIS A 3 4.55 -12.61 3.24
N HIS A 4 3.28 -13.00 3.30
CA HIS A 4 2.89 -14.35 3.72
C HIS A 4 2.43 -15.24 2.56
N VAL A 5 1.69 -14.68 1.61
CA VAL A 5 1.13 -15.45 0.49
C VAL A 5 2.24 -15.96 -0.41
N ALA A 6 3.12 -15.08 -0.89
CA ALA A 6 4.19 -15.45 -1.80
C ALA A 6 5.48 -15.95 -1.11
N SER A 7 5.47 -16.13 0.23
CA SER A 7 6.63 -16.64 0.99
C SER A 7 6.66 -18.16 1.16
N GLY A 8 5.62 -18.86 0.71
CA GLY A 8 5.47 -20.30 0.92
C GLY A 8 5.12 -20.71 2.35
N LYS A 9 4.81 -19.76 3.23
CA LYS A 9 4.42 -20.03 4.63
C LYS A 9 2.96 -20.42 4.78
N LEU A 10 2.16 -20.22 3.75
CA LEU A 10 0.76 -20.58 3.70
C LEU A 10 0.53 -21.85 2.85
N ASN A 11 -0.71 -22.15 2.58
CA ASN A 11 -1.10 -23.33 1.82
C ASN A 11 -1.74 -22.94 0.48
N ARG A 12 -1.99 -23.94 -0.36
CA ARG A 12 -2.55 -23.77 -1.70
C ARG A 12 -3.96 -23.14 -1.75
N TYR A 13 -4.64 -23.01 -0.59
CA TYR A 13 -6.00 -22.43 -0.51
C TYR A 13 -6.02 -20.91 -0.27
N VAL A 14 -4.86 -20.26 -0.12
CA VAL A 14 -4.78 -18.84 0.20
C VAL A 14 -4.30 -18.06 -1.01
N PHE A 15 -5.10 -17.08 -1.43
CA PHE A 15 -4.85 -16.22 -2.57
C PHE A 15 -4.88 -14.75 -2.17
N GLN A 16 -4.08 -13.93 -2.81
CA GLN A 16 -4.10 -12.47 -2.72
C GLN A 16 -4.24 -11.88 -4.14
N PRO A 17 -5.46 -11.92 -4.71
CA PRO A 17 -5.63 -11.65 -6.14
C PRO A 17 -5.68 -10.17 -6.51
N CYS A 18 -5.92 -9.27 -5.56
CA CYS A 18 -6.24 -7.87 -5.88
C CYS A 18 -5.47 -6.81 -5.10
N ILE A 19 -4.92 -7.15 -3.92
CA ILE A 19 -4.02 -6.26 -3.17
C ILE A 19 -2.59 -6.82 -3.27
N THR A 20 -1.65 -5.98 -3.66
CA THR A 20 -0.23 -6.36 -3.71
C THR A 20 0.35 -6.50 -2.30
N GLU A 21 1.28 -7.41 -2.12
CA GLU A 21 1.99 -7.57 -0.85
C GLU A 21 3.14 -6.56 -0.69
N VAL A 22 3.68 -6.45 0.52
CA VAL A 22 4.72 -5.47 0.90
C VAL A 22 5.93 -5.43 -0.03
N PRO A 23 6.57 -6.55 -0.42
CA PRO A 23 7.71 -6.48 -1.36
C PRO A 23 7.35 -5.79 -2.67
N SER A 24 6.22 -6.15 -3.26
CA SER A 24 5.73 -5.55 -4.51
C SER A 24 5.48 -4.04 -4.36
N GLN A 25 4.82 -3.65 -3.28
CA GLN A 25 4.54 -2.24 -2.98
C GLN A 25 5.84 -1.43 -2.87
N ILE A 26 6.79 -1.93 -2.07
CA ILE A 26 8.06 -1.23 -1.84
C ILE A 26 8.90 -1.13 -3.12
N TYR A 27 9.02 -2.20 -3.89
CA TYR A 27 9.77 -2.16 -5.13
C TYR A 27 9.17 -1.17 -6.12
N ALA A 28 7.83 -1.16 -6.25
CA ALA A 28 7.13 -0.23 -7.12
C ALA A 28 7.43 1.23 -6.78
N VAL A 29 7.35 1.62 -5.50
CA VAL A 29 7.50 3.04 -5.12
C VAL A 29 8.94 3.48 -4.90
N SER A 30 9.84 2.55 -4.56
CA SER A 30 11.23 2.87 -4.19
C SER A 30 12.03 3.48 -5.33
N LYS A 31 11.83 3.01 -6.55
CA LYS A 31 12.53 3.54 -7.72
C LYS A 31 12.29 5.05 -7.87
N TRP A 32 11.04 5.48 -7.72
CA TRP A 32 10.70 6.89 -7.75
C TRP A 32 11.25 7.65 -6.54
N MET A 33 11.07 7.12 -5.34
CA MET A 33 11.55 7.73 -4.08
C MET A 33 13.05 7.99 -4.14
N PHE A 34 13.86 6.97 -4.46
CA PHE A 34 15.31 7.10 -4.55
C PHE A 34 15.79 7.99 -5.71
N SER A 35 14.99 8.15 -6.76
CA SER A 35 15.34 9.00 -7.90
C SER A 35 14.99 10.47 -7.69
N ASN A 36 13.98 10.77 -6.86
CA ASN A 36 13.41 12.11 -6.76
C ASN A 36 13.60 12.76 -5.39
N LEU A 37 13.69 11.98 -4.30
CA LEU A 37 13.71 12.54 -2.94
C LEU A 37 15.10 12.47 -2.29
N GLY A 38 15.87 11.41 -2.54
CA GLY A 38 17.22 11.29 -2.02
C GLY A 38 17.68 9.85 -1.85
N LYS A 39 18.93 9.66 -1.46
CA LYS A 39 19.60 8.36 -1.41
C LYS A 39 19.80 7.82 0.01
N LYS A 40 19.74 8.67 1.03
CA LYS A 40 19.97 8.31 2.42
C LYS A 40 18.65 8.31 3.18
N VAL A 41 18.14 7.11 3.52
CA VAL A 41 16.77 6.91 4.01
C VAL A 41 16.79 6.41 5.44
N ALA A 42 15.98 7.02 6.32
CA ALA A 42 15.59 6.45 7.61
C ALA A 42 14.24 5.75 7.47
N VAL A 43 14.16 4.49 7.90
CA VAL A 43 12.91 3.70 7.87
C VAL A 43 12.32 3.65 9.27
N ILE A 44 11.08 4.12 9.42
CA ILE A 44 10.31 4.07 10.66
C ILE A 44 9.13 3.13 10.45
N TYR A 45 9.01 2.15 11.31
CA TYR A 45 8.04 1.07 11.12
C TYR A 45 7.49 0.54 12.46
N PRO A 46 6.26 0.00 12.47
CA PRO A 46 5.71 -0.63 13.66
C PRO A 46 6.46 -1.94 13.97
N ASP A 47 6.68 -2.18 15.26
CA ASP A 47 7.49 -3.31 15.77
C ASP A 47 6.70 -4.63 15.75
N TYR A 48 6.30 -5.09 14.55
CA TYR A 48 5.69 -6.38 14.26
C TYR A 48 5.87 -6.78 12.78
N ALA A 49 5.39 -7.95 12.38
CA ALA A 49 5.68 -8.59 11.10
C ALA A 49 5.53 -7.67 9.86
N PHE A 50 4.45 -6.89 9.77
CA PHE A 50 4.25 -5.91 8.71
C PHE A 50 5.40 -4.90 8.61
N GLY A 51 5.79 -4.34 9.75
CA GLY A 51 6.91 -3.38 9.81
C GLY A 51 8.25 -4.03 9.49
N TYR A 52 8.47 -5.28 9.88
CA TYR A 52 9.71 -6.01 9.55
C TYR A 52 9.82 -6.27 8.06
N ASP A 53 8.73 -6.63 7.39
CA ASP A 53 8.71 -6.77 5.94
C ASP A 53 9.07 -5.44 5.26
N HIS A 54 8.48 -4.33 5.69
CA HIS A 54 8.83 -2.99 5.17
C HIS A 54 10.30 -2.64 5.38
N ARG A 55 10.86 -2.92 6.55
CA ARG A 55 12.28 -2.74 6.84
C ARG A 55 13.16 -3.54 5.88
N ASP A 56 12.91 -4.84 5.76
CA ASP A 56 13.80 -5.76 5.05
C ASP A 56 13.76 -5.47 3.53
N TYR A 57 12.58 -5.31 2.97
CA TYR A 57 12.44 -4.97 1.54
C TYR A 57 12.87 -3.55 1.20
N SER A 58 12.80 -2.60 2.15
CA SER A 58 13.41 -1.27 1.97
C SER A 58 14.94 -1.34 1.87
N MET A 59 15.59 -2.22 2.62
CA MET A 59 17.04 -2.43 2.51
C MET A 59 17.43 -3.01 1.14
N GLU A 60 16.67 -3.98 0.64
CA GLU A 60 16.88 -4.53 -0.69
C GLU A 60 16.63 -3.48 -1.79
N ALA A 61 15.56 -2.73 -1.68
CA ALA A 61 15.21 -1.65 -2.60
C ALA A 61 16.28 -0.55 -2.60
N ALA A 62 16.81 -0.16 -1.44
CA ALA A 62 17.91 0.79 -1.35
C ALA A 62 19.12 0.30 -2.13
N LYS A 63 19.53 -0.96 -1.93
CA LYS A 63 20.64 -1.56 -2.66
C LYS A 63 20.41 -1.55 -4.18
N LYS A 64 19.23 -1.94 -4.64
CA LYS A 64 18.85 -1.96 -6.06
C LYS A 64 18.88 -0.56 -6.69
N ASN A 65 18.55 0.49 -5.93
CA ASN A 65 18.45 1.87 -6.42
C ASN A 65 19.67 2.75 -6.09
N GLY A 66 20.76 2.18 -5.60
CA GLY A 66 21.97 2.90 -5.24
C GLY A 66 21.78 3.86 -4.06
N GLY A 67 20.87 3.51 -3.13
CA GLY A 67 20.63 4.21 -1.88
C GLY A 67 21.18 3.48 -0.66
N THR A 68 20.98 4.07 0.51
CA THR A 68 21.38 3.50 1.81
C THR A 68 20.31 3.69 2.85
N ILE A 69 20.15 2.71 3.75
CA ILE A 69 19.31 2.85 4.93
C ILE A 69 20.18 3.36 6.08
N ALA A 70 19.98 4.63 6.44
CA ALA A 70 20.75 5.33 7.46
C ALA A 70 20.32 5.01 8.89
N ALA A 71 19.02 4.68 9.08
CA ALA A 71 18.47 4.26 10.35
C ALA A 71 17.28 3.31 10.14
N GLN A 72 17.12 2.39 11.08
CA GLN A 72 15.98 1.48 11.17
C GLN A 72 15.37 1.67 12.55
N ILE A 73 14.14 2.16 12.61
CA ILE A 73 13.52 2.64 13.84
C ILE A 73 12.20 1.90 14.09
N PRO A 74 12.24 0.77 14.82
CA PRO A 74 11.01 0.10 15.24
C PRO A 74 10.28 0.92 16.30
N ILE A 75 8.97 0.97 16.19
CA ILE A 75 8.09 1.64 17.15
C ILE A 75 7.06 0.62 17.65
N PRO A 76 6.98 0.37 18.96
CA PRO A 76 5.98 -0.52 19.53
C PRO A 76 4.55 -0.05 19.17
N PRO A 77 3.61 -0.96 18.83
CA PRO A 77 2.24 -0.60 18.48
C PRO A 77 1.46 0.14 19.57
N THR A 78 1.90 0.00 20.84
CA THR A 78 1.29 0.66 22.00
C THR A 78 1.92 2.02 22.34
N GLU A 79 2.84 2.50 21.49
CA GLU A 79 3.54 3.76 21.74
C GLU A 79 2.60 4.96 21.59
N THR A 80 2.77 5.94 22.46
CA THR A 80 1.96 7.16 22.50
C THR A 80 2.76 8.45 22.44
N SER A 81 4.11 8.38 22.47
CA SER A 81 5.02 9.52 22.37
C SER A 81 6.24 9.17 21.51
N PHE A 82 6.49 9.95 20.49
CA PHE A 82 7.37 9.56 19.38
C PHE A 82 8.66 10.38 19.27
N THR A 83 8.74 11.55 19.87
CA THR A 83 9.88 12.48 19.76
C THR A 83 11.23 11.80 20.03
N ARG A 84 11.31 10.87 20.99
CA ARG A 84 12.54 10.11 21.30
C ARG A 84 13.05 9.23 20.15
N TYR A 85 12.19 8.85 19.23
CA TYR A 85 12.57 8.03 18.07
C TYR A 85 13.17 8.91 16.97
N PHE A 86 12.67 10.12 16.81
CA PHE A 86 13.20 11.06 15.81
C PHE A 86 14.63 11.50 16.11
N THR A 87 15.03 11.53 17.38
CA THR A 87 16.44 11.82 17.79
C THR A 87 17.44 10.78 17.28
N LYS A 88 16.97 9.59 16.88
CA LYS A 88 17.80 8.51 16.32
C LYS A 88 18.06 8.68 14.82
N ILE A 89 17.39 9.62 14.17
CA ILE A 89 17.54 9.88 12.73
C ILE A 89 18.82 10.70 12.51
N PRO A 90 19.77 10.22 11.69
CA PRO A 90 20.97 11.00 11.37
C PRO A 90 20.62 12.34 10.71
N ARG A 91 21.38 13.39 11.05
CA ARG A 91 21.12 14.76 10.57
C ARG A 91 21.25 14.93 9.05
N ASP A 92 21.98 14.05 8.41
CA ASP A 92 22.25 14.02 6.97
C ASP A 92 21.35 13.00 6.23
N THR A 93 20.22 12.64 6.85
CA THR A 93 19.17 11.83 6.22
C THR A 93 18.43 12.66 5.16
N ASP A 94 18.27 12.12 3.95
CA ASP A 94 17.54 12.78 2.87
C ASP A 94 16.03 12.54 3.01
N VAL A 95 15.63 11.31 3.35
CA VAL A 95 14.24 10.87 3.36
C VAL A 95 13.89 10.12 4.64
N ILE A 96 12.76 10.45 5.23
CA ILE A 96 12.09 9.61 6.23
C ILE A 96 11.01 8.80 5.50
N TYR A 97 11.23 7.50 5.37
CA TYR A 97 10.22 6.56 4.94
C TYR A 97 9.50 5.98 6.17
N HIS A 98 8.19 6.13 6.25
CA HIS A 98 7.45 5.60 7.38
C HIS A 98 6.18 4.86 6.96
N VAL A 99 5.88 3.81 7.74
CA VAL A 99 4.68 2.97 7.56
C VAL A 99 3.93 2.81 8.88
N MET A 100 3.88 3.90 9.63
CA MET A 100 3.17 3.93 10.90
C MET A 100 1.65 3.85 10.67
N VAL A 101 0.99 3.00 11.45
CA VAL A 101 -0.45 2.76 11.40
C VAL A 101 -1.00 2.60 12.82
N GLY A 102 -2.31 2.76 12.97
CA GLY A 102 -3.01 2.53 14.23
C GLY A 102 -3.26 3.79 15.05
N PRO A 103 -3.77 3.66 16.29
CA PRO A 103 -4.34 4.78 17.07
C PRO A 103 -3.36 5.91 17.37
N GLY A 104 -2.07 5.63 17.46
CA GLY A 104 -1.02 6.63 17.76
C GLY A 104 -0.57 7.45 16.56
N VAL A 105 -1.02 7.12 15.35
CA VAL A 105 -0.45 7.67 14.11
C VAL A 105 -0.59 9.19 14.00
N LEU A 106 -1.71 9.77 14.42
CA LEU A 106 -1.91 11.22 14.39
C LEU A 106 -0.93 11.96 15.31
N THR A 107 -0.68 11.41 16.50
CA THR A 107 0.34 11.93 17.44
C THR A 107 1.74 11.80 16.83
N PHE A 108 2.05 10.65 16.22
CA PHE A 108 3.31 10.45 15.51
C PHE A 108 3.54 11.52 14.44
N VAL A 109 2.53 11.75 13.60
CA VAL A 109 2.61 12.73 12.51
C VAL A 109 2.80 14.15 13.06
N ARG A 110 2.07 14.54 14.12
CA ARG A 110 2.21 15.87 14.75
C ARG A 110 3.59 16.07 15.40
N GLU A 111 4.02 15.11 16.24
CA GLU A 111 5.33 15.19 16.91
C GLU A 111 6.48 15.21 15.89
N MET A 112 6.34 14.52 14.75
CA MET A 112 7.32 14.59 13.67
C MET A 112 7.43 16.00 13.09
N GLY A 113 6.29 16.65 12.83
CA GLY A 113 6.25 18.04 12.36
C GLY A 113 6.86 19.02 13.37
N GLU A 114 6.53 18.87 14.65
CA GLU A 114 7.08 19.69 15.74
C GLU A 114 8.60 19.50 15.88
N HIS A 115 9.08 18.27 15.78
CA HIS A 115 10.51 17.94 15.95
C HIS A 115 11.38 18.49 14.81
N PHE A 116 10.96 18.32 13.56
CA PHE A 116 11.78 18.70 12.41
C PHE A 116 11.51 20.13 11.93
N GLY A 117 10.30 20.63 12.07
CA GLY A 117 9.91 21.96 11.59
C GLY A 117 10.22 22.13 10.10
N SER A 118 10.80 23.28 9.75
CA SER A 118 11.16 23.63 8.36
C SER A 118 12.46 22.99 7.86
N ARG A 119 13.24 22.34 8.72
CA ARG A 119 14.50 21.65 8.37
C ARG A 119 14.34 20.15 8.32
N ARG A 120 13.20 19.69 7.90
CA ARG A 120 12.90 18.26 7.81
C ARG A 120 13.55 17.64 6.59
N PRO A 121 13.94 16.34 6.67
CA PRO A 121 14.11 15.48 5.51
C PRO A 121 12.83 15.42 4.68
N GLU A 122 12.89 14.97 3.43
CA GLU A 122 11.69 14.62 2.70
C GLU A 122 10.93 13.52 3.44
N ILE A 123 9.62 13.65 3.54
CA ILE A 123 8.76 12.65 4.19
C ILE A 123 8.05 11.85 3.11
N PHE A 124 8.22 10.54 3.15
CA PHE A 124 7.56 9.59 2.27
C PHE A 124 6.84 8.54 3.10
N GLY A 125 5.53 8.67 3.23
CA GLY A 125 4.69 7.85 4.08
C GLY A 125 3.81 6.86 3.32
N PHE A 126 3.34 5.86 4.03
CA PHE A 126 2.23 5.03 3.61
C PHE A 126 0.91 5.73 3.91
N ILE A 127 -0.04 5.72 2.97
CA ILE A 127 -1.31 6.44 3.10
C ILE A 127 -2.13 6.06 4.33
N ASP A 128 -2.00 4.83 4.83
CA ASP A 128 -2.70 4.37 6.03
C ASP A 128 -2.26 5.13 7.29
N SER A 129 -1.11 5.80 7.24
CA SER A 129 -0.70 6.75 8.27
C SER A 129 -1.62 7.97 8.36
N LEU A 130 -2.45 8.20 7.35
CA LEU A 130 -3.46 9.25 7.30
C LEU A 130 -4.89 8.70 7.32
N GLU A 131 -5.06 7.42 7.62
CA GLU A 131 -6.39 6.83 7.75
C GLU A 131 -7.16 7.50 8.89
N GLY A 132 -8.40 7.89 8.61
CA GLY A 132 -9.22 8.66 9.55
C GLY A 132 -8.74 10.09 9.78
N VAL A 133 -7.72 10.57 9.06
CA VAL A 133 -7.15 11.91 9.22
C VAL A 133 -7.61 12.81 8.07
N ASP A 134 -8.35 13.86 8.42
CA ASP A 134 -8.53 15.00 7.52
C ASP A 134 -7.25 15.83 7.54
N ILE A 135 -6.53 15.84 6.41
CA ILE A 135 -5.26 16.56 6.26
C ILE A 135 -5.39 18.08 6.40
N ASN A 136 -6.61 18.62 6.34
CA ASN A 136 -6.91 20.03 6.60
C ASN A 136 -7.17 20.34 8.09
N SER A 137 -7.06 19.35 8.96
CA SER A 137 -7.26 19.55 10.39
C SER A 137 -6.21 20.54 10.96
N PRO A 138 -6.60 21.40 11.90
CA PRO A 138 -5.65 22.33 12.54
C PRO A 138 -4.42 21.62 13.11
N GLY A 139 -3.23 22.20 12.89
CA GLY A 139 -1.95 21.67 13.35
C GLY A 139 -1.35 20.58 12.44
N LEU A 140 -1.88 20.39 11.23
CA LEU A 140 -1.33 19.49 10.22
C LEU A 140 -0.71 20.21 9.02
N ASP A 141 -0.54 21.54 9.10
CA ASP A 141 0.06 22.35 8.02
C ASP A 141 1.46 21.86 7.61
N PHE A 142 2.18 21.23 8.54
CA PHE A 142 3.50 20.65 8.26
C PHE A 142 3.45 19.46 7.27
N LEU A 143 2.28 18.88 7.01
CA LEU A 143 2.12 17.86 5.98
C LEU A 143 2.32 18.43 4.57
N ASP A 144 2.12 19.75 4.39
CA ASP A 144 2.33 20.37 3.08
C ASP A 144 3.75 20.11 2.57
N GLY A 145 3.84 19.64 1.33
CA GLY A 145 5.08 19.22 0.69
C GLY A 145 5.51 17.77 0.97
N THR A 146 4.85 17.02 1.88
CA THR A 146 5.15 15.59 2.11
C THR A 146 4.58 14.71 1.00
N TYR A 147 5.09 13.48 0.92
CA TYR A 147 4.67 12.50 -0.05
C TYR A 147 4.08 11.28 0.64
N PHE A 148 3.03 10.70 0.03
CA PHE A 148 2.45 9.44 0.44
C PHE A 148 2.24 8.54 -0.78
N TRP A 149 2.47 7.25 -0.59
CA TRP A 149 2.10 6.27 -1.58
C TRP A 149 0.83 5.54 -1.16
N GLU A 150 0.03 5.20 -2.15
CA GLU A 150 -1.31 4.62 -1.97
C GLU A 150 -1.59 3.61 -3.09
N ALA A 151 -2.32 2.57 -2.78
CA ALA A 151 -2.72 1.59 -3.79
C ALA A 151 -3.82 2.15 -4.71
N MET A 152 -4.69 2.99 -4.16
CA MET A 152 -5.74 3.69 -4.91
C MET A 152 -5.86 5.13 -4.40
N PRO A 153 -5.83 6.14 -5.29
CA PRO A 153 -5.84 7.53 -4.86
C PRO A 153 -7.05 7.89 -4.00
N ARG A 154 -6.80 8.56 -2.87
CA ARG A 154 -7.87 9.04 -1.99
C ARG A 154 -8.81 10.01 -2.72
N TYR A 155 -8.25 10.92 -3.51
CA TYR A 155 -9.03 11.93 -4.26
C TYR A 155 -9.38 11.41 -5.65
N ALA A 156 -10.64 11.59 -6.07
CA ALA A 156 -11.17 11.07 -7.32
C ALA A 156 -10.42 11.53 -8.57
N ASP A 157 -9.87 12.74 -8.57
CA ASP A 157 -9.10 13.26 -9.70
C ASP A 157 -7.69 12.69 -9.82
N GLY A 158 -7.23 11.93 -8.81
CA GLY A 158 -5.95 11.20 -8.88
C GLY A 158 -5.97 10.04 -9.87
N TYR A 159 -7.15 9.44 -10.10
CA TYR A 159 -7.37 8.38 -11.09
C TYR A 159 -8.81 8.42 -11.62
N PRO A 160 -9.15 9.42 -12.45
CA PRO A 160 -10.53 9.74 -12.81
C PRO A 160 -11.08 8.82 -13.92
N THR A 161 -11.28 7.53 -13.64
CA THR A 161 -11.88 6.58 -14.57
C THR A 161 -13.39 6.42 -14.34
N ALA A 162 -14.11 5.95 -15.36
CA ALA A 162 -15.52 5.62 -15.20
C ALA A 162 -15.73 4.48 -14.21
N ALA A 163 -14.81 3.53 -14.17
CA ALA A 163 -14.85 2.39 -13.25
C ALA A 163 -14.64 2.84 -11.80
N GLU A 164 -13.67 3.72 -11.55
CA GLU A 164 -13.42 4.32 -10.24
C GLU A 164 -14.64 5.09 -9.73
N LYS A 165 -15.28 5.87 -10.62
CA LYS A 165 -16.49 6.60 -10.26
C LYS A 165 -17.63 5.66 -9.83
N VAL A 166 -17.87 4.57 -10.55
CA VAL A 166 -18.91 3.58 -10.20
C VAL A 166 -18.58 2.94 -8.86
N TYR A 167 -17.33 2.56 -8.65
CA TYR A 167 -16.89 1.99 -7.38
C TYR A 167 -17.11 2.96 -6.22
N ARG A 168 -16.65 4.21 -6.33
CA ARG A 168 -16.78 5.25 -5.31
C ARG A 168 -18.26 5.52 -4.97
N ASP A 169 -19.11 5.57 -5.97
CA ASP A 169 -20.56 5.74 -5.77
C ASP A 169 -21.17 4.55 -5.02
N ALA A 170 -20.78 3.32 -5.35
CA ALA A 170 -21.27 2.10 -4.74
C ALA A 170 -20.84 1.93 -3.26
N VAL A 171 -19.60 2.28 -2.93
CA VAL A 171 -19.10 2.21 -1.55
C VAL A 171 -19.43 3.43 -0.71
N GLY A 172 -20.13 4.42 -1.29
CA GLY A 172 -20.62 5.58 -0.55
C GLY A 172 -19.55 6.61 -0.18
N VAL A 173 -18.50 6.74 -1.00
CA VAL A 173 -17.38 7.67 -0.78
C VAL A 173 -17.49 8.85 -1.75
N ASN A 174 -17.20 10.06 -1.28
CA ASN A 174 -17.21 11.29 -2.06
C ASN A 174 -15.87 11.52 -2.80
N VAL A 175 -15.77 12.62 -3.54
CA VAL A 175 -14.59 12.96 -4.35
C VAL A 175 -13.31 13.22 -3.56
N SER A 176 -13.39 13.46 -2.26
CA SER A 176 -12.23 13.66 -1.38
C SER A 176 -11.82 12.42 -0.59
N GLY A 177 -12.49 11.29 -0.79
CA GLY A 177 -12.22 10.05 -0.06
C GLY A 177 -12.94 9.95 1.28
N ALA A 178 -13.82 10.91 1.63
CA ALA A 178 -14.63 10.85 2.82
C ALA A 178 -15.98 10.17 2.54
N SER A 179 -16.61 9.64 3.59
CA SER A 179 -17.96 9.09 3.52
C SER A 179 -18.96 10.14 3.03
N LYS A 180 -19.90 9.73 2.19
CA LYS A 180 -21.02 10.59 1.76
C LYS A 180 -21.99 10.89 2.89
N SER A 181 -22.07 10.03 3.89
CA SER A 181 -22.94 10.19 5.07
C SER A 181 -22.30 11.00 6.18
N ASP A 182 -20.96 11.05 6.25
CA ASP A 182 -20.21 11.82 7.22
C ASP A 182 -18.89 12.32 6.60
N SER A 183 -18.81 13.59 6.30
CA SER A 183 -17.61 14.18 5.67
C SER A 183 -16.36 14.17 6.55
N LYS A 184 -16.47 13.85 7.83
CA LYS A 184 -15.36 13.69 8.77
C LYS A 184 -14.82 12.27 8.81
N ASP A 185 -15.60 11.31 8.32
CA ASP A 185 -15.18 9.93 8.18
C ASP A 185 -14.35 9.76 6.90
N VAL A 186 -13.04 9.92 7.05
CA VAL A 186 -12.03 9.75 5.99
C VAL A 186 -11.40 8.38 6.18
N SER A 187 -12.20 7.33 6.03
CA SER A 187 -11.71 5.97 6.29
C SER A 187 -11.11 5.29 5.06
N THR A 188 -10.59 4.14 5.26
CA THR A 188 -9.93 3.10 4.46
C THR A 188 -10.25 2.96 2.96
N TYR A 189 -10.64 4.03 2.29
CA TYR A 189 -10.95 3.96 0.86
C TYR A 189 -9.85 3.28 0.05
N SER A 190 -8.59 3.54 0.39
CA SER A 190 -7.42 3.00 -0.29
C SER A 190 -7.30 1.46 -0.28
N HIS A 191 -8.03 0.78 0.62
CA HIS A 191 -8.03 -0.69 0.75
C HIS A 191 -9.37 -1.33 0.41
N MET A 192 -10.47 -0.60 0.49
CA MET A 192 -11.82 -1.13 0.21
C MET A 192 -11.94 -1.72 -1.20
N PHE A 193 -11.18 -1.19 -2.17
CA PHE A 193 -11.15 -1.74 -3.52
C PHE A 193 -10.72 -3.20 -3.55
N GLY A 194 -9.81 -3.61 -2.68
CA GLY A 194 -9.33 -4.99 -2.63
C GLY A 194 -10.44 -5.98 -2.28
N CYS A 195 -11.35 -5.61 -1.37
CA CYS A 195 -12.54 -6.42 -1.08
C CYS A 195 -13.48 -6.48 -2.28
N TRP A 196 -13.76 -5.32 -2.90
CA TRP A 196 -14.58 -5.24 -4.10
C TRP A 196 -14.06 -6.14 -5.22
N GLU A 197 -12.82 -5.95 -5.61
CA GLU A 197 -12.17 -6.67 -6.71
C GLU A 197 -12.03 -8.17 -6.44
N THR A 198 -11.72 -8.55 -5.18
CA THR A 198 -11.62 -9.95 -4.78
C THR A 198 -12.95 -10.68 -4.93
N MET A 199 -14.08 -10.02 -4.62
CA MET A 199 -15.39 -10.62 -4.83
C MET A 199 -15.69 -10.87 -6.30
N PHE A 200 -15.26 -9.98 -7.20
CA PHE A 200 -15.40 -10.20 -8.65
C PHE A 200 -14.46 -11.31 -9.15
N ALA A 201 -13.23 -11.38 -8.66
CA ALA A 201 -12.30 -12.46 -8.99
C ALA A 201 -12.85 -13.84 -8.54
N ILE A 202 -13.40 -13.92 -7.33
CA ILE A 202 -14.07 -15.13 -6.84
C ILE A 202 -15.28 -15.49 -7.70
N ARG A 203 -16.11 -14.51 -8.04
CA ARG A 203 -17.27 -14.74 -8.92
C ARG A 203 -16.83 -15.31 -10.26
N GLU A 204 -15.83 -14.72 -10.88
CA GLU A 204 -15.29 -15.19 -12.15
C GLU A 204 -14.76 -16.62 -12.04
N ALA A 205 -14.03 -16.93 -10.98
CA ALA A 205 -13.53 -18.28 -10.72
C ALA A 205 -14.66 -19.29 -10.52
N VAL A 206 -15.70 -18.95 -9.79
CA VAL A 206 -16.90 -19.78 -9.58
C VAL A 206 -17.62 -20.05 -10.90
N GLU A 207 -17.83 -19.01 -11.72
CA GLU A 207 -18.50 -19.13 -13.02
C GLU A 207 -17.68 -20.00 -14.00
N GLN A 208 -16.35 -19.82 -14.06
CA GLN A 208 -15.47 -20.57 -14.96
C GLN A 208 -15.26 -22.02 -14.51
N SER A 209 -15.11 -22.27 -13.22
CA SER A 209 -14.89 -23.63 -12.69
C SER A 209 -16.16 -24.48 -12.64
N GLY A 210 -17.34 -23.85 -12.75
CA GLY A 210 -18.62 -24.51 -12.54
C GLY A 210 -18.86 -24.93 -11.08
N TYR A 211 -18.18 -24.29 -10.11
CA TYR A 211 -18.30 -24.57 -8.69
C TYR A 211 -19.76 -24.51 -8.19
N ARG A 212 -20.22 -25.55 -7.51
CA ARG A 212 -21.59 -25.67 -6.95
C ARG A 212 -21.60 -25.99 -5.47
N ASP A 213 -20.65 -26.79 -5.03
CA ASP A 213 -20.52 -27.14 -3.61
C ASP A 213 -19.07 -27.46 -3.23
N LYS A 214 -18.84 -27.72 -1.94
CA LYS A 214 -17.50 -27.92 -1.38
C LYS A 214 -16.66 -29.03 -2.04
N ARG A 215 -17.26 -29.93 -2.81
CA ARG A 215 -16.54 -31.01 -3.51
C ARG A 215 -15.84 -30.53 -4.78
N ASP A 216 -16.27 -29.35 -5.27
CA ASP A 216 -15.76 -28.75 -6.49
C ASP A 216 -14.56 -27.82 -6.20
N TYR A 217 -14.09 -27.73 -4.92
CA TYR A 217 -13.00 -26.84 -4.56
C TYR A 217 -11.71 -27.06 -5.38
N PRO A 218 -11.32 -28.28 -5.79
CA PRO A 218 -10.13 -28.43 -6.61
C PRO A 218 -10.22 -27.66 -7.93
N ALA A 219 -11.34 -27.78 -8.63
CA ALA A 219 -11.57 -27.04 -9.88
C ALA A 219 -11.59 -25.52 -9.67
N LEU A 220 -12.14 -25.04 -8.55
CA LEU A 220 -12.11 -23.63 -8.20
C LEU A 220 -10.67 -23.12 -7.99
N ILE A 221 -9.86 -23.85 -7.22
CA ILE A 221 -8.46 -23.50 -6.95
C ILE A 221 -7.65 -23.50 -8.26
N GLU A 222 -7.74 -24.54 -9.05
CA GLU A 222 -7.05 -24.65 -10.34
C GLU A 222 -7.47 -23.55 -11.31
N THR A 223 -8.75 -23.14 -11.31
CA THR A 223 -9.23 -22.03 -12.11
C THR A 223 -8.59 -20.71 -11.65
N MET A 224 -8.53 -20.43 -10.34
CA MET A 224 -7.87 -19.24 -9.81
C MET A 224 -6.36 -19.24 -10.13
N GLU A 225 -5.70 -20.38 -10.01
CA GLU A 225 -4.28 -20.52 -10.41
C GLU A 225 -4.05 -20.30 -11.91
N GLY A 226 -5.08 -20.53 -12.72
CA GLY A 226 -5.05 -20.28 -14.17
C GLY A 226 -5.18 -18.81 -14.57
N PHE A 227 -5.55 -17.93 -13.66
CA PHE A 227 -5.62 -16.49 -13.96
C PHE A 227 -4.23 -15.92 -14.21
N THR A 228 -4.13 -15.02 -15.18
CA THR A 228 -2.88 -14.33 -15.51
C THR A 228 -2.93 -12.84 -15.15
N GLY A 229 -4.10 -12.34 -14.82
CA GLY A 229 -4.33 -10.95 -14.43
C GLY A 229 -5.77 -10.53 -14.67
N PHE A 230 -6.03 -9.27 -14.35
CA PHE A 230 -7.35 -8.65 -14.45
C PHE A 230 -7.24 -7.34 -15.20
N ASN A 231 -8.18 -7.08 -16.09
CA ASN A 231 -8.25 -5.81 -16.82
C ASN A 231 -8.98 -4.75 -15.98
N GLU A 232 -8.57 -3.49 -16.17
CA GLU A 232 -9.31 -2.35 -15.61
C GLU A 232 -10.78 -2.36 -16.09
N GLY A 233 -11.68 -2.10 -15.17
CA GLY A 233 -13.11 -2.03 -15.41
C GLY A 233 -13.87 -1.92 -14.09
N ILE A 234 -15.20 -2.02 -14.15
CA ILE A 234 -16.06 -1.94 -12.96
C ILE A 234 -15.67 -3.02 -11.92
N ALA A 235 -15.28 -4.19 -12.37
CA ALA A 235 -14.82 -5.28 -11.49
C ALA A 235 -13.45 -4.96 -10.85
N HIS A 236 -12.59 -4.22 -11.53
CA HIS A 236 -11.23 -3.89 -11.11
C HIS A 236 -10.94 -2.38 -11.27
N PRO A 237 -11.54 -1.52 -10.43
CA PRO A 237 -11.47 -0.07 -10.57
C PRO A 237 -10.10 0.53 -10.23
N GLN A 238 -9.25 -0.18 -9.49
CA GLN A 238 -7.89 0.26 -9.16
C GLN A 238 -6.97 0.25 -10.40
N GLY A 239 -7.32 -0.52 -11.41
CA GLY A 239 -6.56 -0.64 -12.64
C GLY A 239 -6.20 -2.09 -12.98
N PRO A 240 -5.46 -2.28 -14.08
CA PRO A 240 -5.05 -3.61 -14.50
C PRO A 240 -4.09 -4.25 -13.49
N LYS A 241 -4.11 -5.57 -13.43
CA LYS A 241 -3.23 -6.37 -12.58
C LYS A 241 -2.67 -7.56 -13.34
N VAL A 242 -1.44 -7.91 -13.02
CA VAL A 242 -0.85 -9.20 -13.35
C VAL A 242 -1.05 -10.12 -12.15
N PHE A 243 -1.52 -11.33 -12.38
CA PHE A 243 -1.65 -12.35 -11.33
C PHE A 243 -0.72 -13.52 -11.62
N ASN A 244 -0.01 -13.97 -10.59
CA ASN A 244 0.87 -15.11 -10.66
C ASN A 244 0.23 -16.31 -9.93
N GLY A 245 -0.36 -17.23 -10.68
CA GLY A 245 -1.01 -18.42 -10.13
C GLY A 245 -0.07 -19.39 -9.43
N LYS A 246 1.25 -19.27 -9.58
CA LYS A 246 2.20 -20.13 -8.84
C LYS A 246 2.38 -19.68 -7.40
N ASN A 247 2.50 -18.37 -7.16
CA ASN A 247 2.70 -17.83 -5.83
C ASN A 247 1.45 -17.17 -5.25
N HIS A 248 0.31 -17.23 -5.96
CA HIS A 248 -0.99 -16.69 -5.58
C HIS A 248 -1.02 -15.18 -5.29
N GLN A 249 -0.10 -14.43 -5.91
CA GLN A 249 0.09 -13.01 -5.68
C GLN A 249 -0.28 -12.20 -6.91
N CYS A 250 -0.87 -11.03 -6.70
CA CYS A 250 -1.06 -10.04 -7.74
C CYS A 250 0.00 -8.93 -7.70
N TYR A 251 0.20 -8.31 -8.85
CA TYR A 251 1.02 -7.13 -9.05
C TYR A 251 0.18 -6.04 -9.69
N GLY A 252 0.19 -4.86 -9.12
CA GLY A 252 -0.57 -3.70 -9.57
C GLY A 252 0.23 -2.41 -9.45
N ASN A 253 -0.29 -1.36 -10.09
CA ASN A 253 0.29 -0.04 -9.94
C ASN A 253 0.15 0.48 -8.51
N GLN A 254 1.08 1.34 -8.09
CA GLN A 254 0.97 2.18 -6.91
C GLN A 254 0.94 3.65 -7.35
N PHE A 255 0.35 4.50 -6.53
CA PHE A 255 0.30 5.93 -6.79
C PHE A 255 1.13 6.65 -5.74
N ILE A 256 1.84 7.68 -6.15
CA ILE A 256 2.57 8.56 -5.25
C ILE A 256 1.92 9.93 -5.32
N SER A 257 1.48 10.40 -4.18
CA SER A 257 0.79 11.68 -4.03
C SER A 257 1.64 12.63 -3.20
N LYS A 258 1.62 13.91 -3.56
CA LYS A 258 2.18 15.01 -2.78
C LYS A 258 1.06 15.76 -2.09
N VAL A 259 1.22 16.03 -0.80
CA VAL A 259 0.33 16.94 -0.08
C VAL A 259 0.63 18.37 -0.51
N ALA A 260 -0.35 19.04 -1.09
CA ALA A 260 -0.26 20.45 -1.46
C ALA A 260 -1.65 21.08 -1.49
N GLY A 261 -1.78 22.25 -0.84
CA GLY A 261 -3.05 22.97 -0.79
C GLY A 261 -4.17 22.19 -0.10
N GLY A 262 -3.84 21.45 0.96
CA GLY A 262 -4.79 20.64 1.71
C GLY A 262 -5.33 19.41 0.98
N LYS A 263 -4.59 18.90 -0.02
CA LYS A 263 -5.01 17.80 -0.87
C LYS A 263 -3.83 16.86 -1.19
N LEU A 264 -4.11 15.58 -1.36
CA LEU A 264 -3.19 14.59 -1.94
C LEU A 264 -3.28 14.67 -3.47
N ASN A 265 -2.24 15.19 -4.10
CA ASN A 265 -2.17 15.31 -5.56
C ASN A 265 -1.27 14.21 -6.11
N VAL A 266 -1.79 13.33 -6.95
CA VAL A 266 -1.00 12.28 -7.60
C VAL A 266 0.08 12.93 -8.47
N VAL A 267 1.34 12.60 -8.18
CA VAL A 267 2.52 13.08 -8.92
C VAL A 267 3.18 11.97 -9.73
N HIS A 268 2.89 10.72 -9.40
CA HIS A 268 3.42 9.57 -10.13
C HIS A 268 2.51 8.35 -9.98
N ARG A 269 2.39 7.56 -11.04
CA ARG A 269 1.84 6.21 -11.05
C ARG A 269 2.95 5.26 -11.46
N THR A 270 3.23 4.25 -10.65
CA THR A 270 4.26 3.25 -10.97
C THR A 270 3.82 2.35 -12.12
N SER A 271 4.76 1.70 -12.78
CA SER A 271 4.41 0.59 -13.66
C SER A 271 4.15 -0.68 -12.81
N ILE A 272 3.46 -1.66 -13.38
CA ILE A 272 3.25 -2.97 -12.73
C ILE A 272 4.60 -3.68 -12.59
N GLU A 273 5.43 -3.58 -13.62
CA GLU A 273 6.75 -4.21 -13.72
C GLU A 273 7.69 -3.74 -12.60
N ASP A 274 7.58 -2.49 -12.17
CA ASP A 274 8.41 -1.96 -11.06
C ASP A 274 8.15 -2.69 -9.73
N GLY A 275 6.95 -3.25 -9.55
CA GLY A 275 6.56 -4.04 -8.37
C GLY A 275 6.74 -5.55 -8.52
N MET A 276 7.05 -6.04 -9.72
CA MET A 276 7.22 -7.48 -9.95
C MET A 276 8.55 -7.98 -9.39
N TYR A 277 8.53 -9.18 -8.85
CA TYR A 277 9.73 -9.87 -8.36
C TYR A 277 9.59 -11.37 -8.53
N ASP A 278 10.73 -12.06 -8.60
CA ASP A 278 10.78 -13.51 -8.69
C ASP A 278 10.49 -14.12 -7.31
N SER A 279 9.70 -15.18 -7.31
CA SER A 279 9.40 -15.99 -6.13
C SER A 279 9.69 -17.46 -6.45
N ASP A 280 10.38 -18.13 -5.53
CA ASP A 280 10.66 -19.58 -5.62
C ASP A 280 9.43 -20.43 -5.25
N VAL A 281 8.35 -19.79 -4.79
CA VAL A 281 7.13 -20.49 -4.37
C VAL A 281 6.31 -20.89 -5.57
N ASP A 282 5.92 -22.17 -5.58
CA ASP A 282 5.00 -22.75 -6.58
C ASP A 282 3.95 -23.60 -5.86
N TYR A 283 2.85 -22.98 -5.49
CA TYR A 283 1.72 -23.64 -4.82
C TYR A 283 1.06 -24.69 -5.69
N THR A 284 1.12 -24.58 -7.03
CA THR A 284 0.51 -25.55 -7.95
C THR A 284 1.11 -26.94 -7.82
N LYS A 285 2.31 -27.05 -7.23
CA LYS A 285 2.99 -28.33 -6.94
C LYS A 285 2.60 -28.93 -5.59
N MET A 286 1.88 -28.23 -4.77
CA MET A 286 1.39 -28.73 -3.49
C MET A 286 0.09 -29.52 -3.71
N SER A 287 -0.16 -30.52 -2.86
CA SER A 287 -1.44 -31.23 -2.87
C SER A 287 -2.61 -30.32 -2.49
N LEU A 288 -3.75 -30.54 -3.09
CA LEU A 288 -5.03 -29.96 -2.69
C LEU A 288 -5.64 -30.71 -1.50
#